data_28376aaf8b2167e79e52bf7d19066207
#
_entry.id   28376aaf8b2167e79e52bf7d19066207
#
_cell.length_a   1.000
_cell.length_b   1.000
_cell.length_c   1.000
_cell.angle_alpha   90.00
_cell.angle_beta   90.00
_cell.angle_gamma   90.00
#
_symmetry.space_group_name_H-M   'P 1'
#
loop_
_entity.id
_entity.type
_entity.pdbx_description
1 polymer ?
#
loop_
_entity_poly.entity_id
_entity_poly.type
_entity_poly.pdbx_seq_one_letter_code
_entity_poly.pdbx_strand_id
1 'polypeptide(L)'
;MSYREQFIWQRGIQLSINCYHLTEKFPKSELYGLTSQIRRASVSVPSNIAEGYGRKTKNEYIQFLHLALGSLRELDTQLIIAKEVKLADIKLFQPILEEVDRMQAILVSTIQKLKS
;
A
#
# COMPACT_ATOMS: atom_id res chain seq x y z
N MET A 1 22.17 -7.03 5.74
CA MET A 1 20.89 -6.45 6.15
C MET A 1 19.77 -6.97 5.25
N SER A 2 18.65 -7.35 5.84
CA SER A 2 17.48 -7.88 5.13
C SER A 2 16.48 -6.75 4.84
N TYR A 3 15.68 -6.91 3.76
CA TYR A 3 14.57 -5.98 3.51
C TYR A 3 13.60 -5.93 4.69
N ARG A 4 13.52 -7.00 5.48
CA ARG A 4 12.64 -7.06 6.65
C ARG A 4 12.98 -6.02 7.73
N GLU A 5 14.21 -5.50 7.71
CA GLU A 5 14.65 -4.47 8.65
C GLU A 5 14.34 -3.07 8.15
N GLN A 6 13.91 -2.91 6.90
CA GLN A 6 13.56 -1.62 6.35
C GLN A 6 12.25 -1.12 6.94
N PHE A 7 12.30 0.11 7.46
CA PHE A 7 11.15 0.77 8.06
C PHE A 7 9.96 0.85 7.10
N ILE A 8 10.22 1.21 5.84
CA ILE A 8 9.14 1.37 4.86
C ILE A 8 8.47 0.04 4.52
N TRP A 9 9.25 -1.05 4.49
CA TRP A 9 8.68 -2.38 4.29
C TRP A 9 7.76 -2.77 5.45
N GLN A 10 8.23 -2.52 6.68
CA GLN A 10 7.47 -2.84 7.89
C GLN A 10 6.14 -2.08 7.92
N ARG A 11 6.15 -0.81 7.52
CA ARG A 11 4.92 -0.03 7.39
C ARG A 11 4.00 -0.61 6.34
N GLY A 12 4.55 -1.06 5.22
CA GLY A 12 3.76 -1.70 4.15
C GLY A 12 3.08 -2.98 4.62
N ILE A 13 3.78 -3.79 5.39
CA ILE A 13 3.20 -5.01 5.98
C ILE A 13 2.02 -4.64 6.88
N GLN A 14 2.19 -3.67 7.76
CA GLN A 14 1.12 -3.27 8.68
C GLN A 14 -0.07 -2.70 7.92
N LEU A 15 0.18 -1.92 6.88
CA LEU A 15 -0.88 -1.40 6.00
C LEU A 15 -1.70 -2.54 5.40
N SER A 16 -1.03 -3.57 4.89
CA SER A 16 -1.70 -4.74 4.29
C SER A 16 -2.56 -5.46 5.33
N ILE A 17 -2.03 -5.67 6.53
CA ILE A 17 -2.77 -6.31 7.63
C ILE A 17 -4.02 -5.49 7.95
N ASN A 18 -3.89 -4.17 8.05
CA ASN A 18 -5.02 -3.30 8.37
C ASN A 18 -6.08 -3.32 7.25
N CYS A 19 -5.66 -3.44 6.00
CA CYS A 19 -6.60 -3.57 4.88
C CYS A 19 -7.34 -4.90 4.93
N TYR A 20 -6.68 -5.98 5.35
CA TYR A 20 -7.36 -7.27 5.53
C TYR A 20 -8.41 -7.18 6.63
N HIS A 21 -8.07 -6.56 7.77
CA HIS A 21 -9.03 -6.37 8.85
C HIS A 21 -10.22 -5.52 8.42
N LEU A 22 -9.98 -4.43 7.69
CA LEU A 22 -11.03 -3.57 7.18
C LEU A 22 -11.97 -4.33 6.25
N THR A 23 -11.41 -5.06 5.28
CA THR A 23 -12.21 -5.73 4.25
C THR A 23 -12.96 -6.95 4.77
N GLU A 24 -12.58 -7.49 5.92
CA GLU A 24 -13.37 -8.54 6.59
C GLU A 24 -14.77 -8.03 6.93
N LYS A 25 -14.93 -6.72 7.11
CA LYS A 25 -16.22 -6.10 7.44
C LYS A 25 -17.05 -5.77 6.21
N PHE A 26 -16.51 -5.92 5.02
CA PHE A 26 -17.24 -5.65 3.78
C PHE A 26 -18.28 -6.74 3.53
N PRO A 27 -19.37 -6.42 2.83
CA PRO A 27 -20.36 -7.44 2.45
C PRO A 27 -19.73 -8.56 1.61
N LYS A 28 -20.23 -9.77 1.77
CA LYS A 28 -19.73 -10.93 1.00
C LYS A 28 -19.87 -10.74 -0.50
N SER A 29 -20.82 -9.93 -0.92
CA SER A 29 -21.03 -9.60 -2.34
C SER A 29 -19.82 -8.90 -2.96
N GLU A 30 -18.95 -8.29 -2.12
CA GLU A 30 -17.73 -7.59 -2.59
C GLU A 30 -16.49 -8.48 -2.58
N LEU A 31 -16.64 -9.76 -2.26
CA LEU A 31 -15.46 -10.64 -2.13
C LEU A 31 -14.61 -10.65 -3.40
N TYR A 32 -15.25 -10.72 -4.57
CA TYR A 32 -14.56 -10.68 -5.86
C TYR A 32 -14.54 -9.29 -6.50
N GLY A 33 -14.96 -8.28 -5.76
CA GLY A 33 -14.93 -6.87 -6.16
C GLY A 33 -13.89 -6.11 -5.38
N LEU A 34 -14.33 -5.07 -4.65
CA LEU A 34 -13.41 -4.18 -3.92
C LEU A 34 -12.61 -4.88 -2.83
N THR A 35 -13.17 -5.90 -2.16
CA THR A 35 -12.41 -6.67 -1.18
C THR A 35 -11.14 -7.24 -1.81
N SER A 36 -11.28 -7.93 -2.93
CA SER A 36 -10.15 -8.54 -3.63
C SER A 36 -9.16 -7.49 -4.14
N GLN A 37 -9.68 -6.40 -4.72
CA GLN A 37 -8.84 -5.34 -5.29
C GLN A 37 -8.02 -4.62 -4.21
N ILE A 38 -8.65 -4.29 -3.08
CA ILE A 38 -7.97 -3.61 -1.97
C ILE A 38 -6.88 -4.50 -1.40
N ARG A 39 -7.17 -5.77 -1.19
CA ARG A 39 -6.19 -6.72 -0.67
C ARG A 39 -5.00 -6.85 -1.61
N ARG A 40 -5.24 -6.98 -2.91
CA ARG A 40 -4.16 -7.10 -3.89
C ARG A 40 -3.30 -5.86 -3.95
N ALA A 41 -3.91 -4.68 -4.00
CA ALA A 41 -3.18 -3.42 -4.04
C ALA A 41 -2.33 -3.25 -2.78
N SER A 42 -2.89 -3.55 -1.59
CA SER A 42 -2.17 -3.40 -0.33
C SER A 42 -0.96 -4.32 -0.24
N VAL A 43 -1.10 -5.58 -0.65
CA VAL A 43 0.01 -6.56 -0.63
C VAL A 43 1.10 -6.17 -1.64
N SER A 44 0.72 -5.57 -2.75
CA SER A 44 1.66 -5.13 -3.78
C SER A 44 2.65 -4.08 -3.26
N VAL A 45 2.27 -3.29 -2.25
CA VAL A 45 3.14 -2.24 -1.70
C VAL A 45 4.40 -2.84 -1.07
N PRO A 46 4.31 -3.66 0.00
CA PRO A 46 5.52 -4.24 0.59
C PRO A 46 6.20 -5.23 -0.34
N SER A 47 5.46 -5.91 -1.21
CA SER A 47 6.03 -6.86 -2.16
C SER A 47 7.00 -6.16 -3.12
N ASN A 48 6.61 -5.01 -3.66
CA ASN A 48 7.48 -4.25 -4.57
C ASN A 48 8.67 -3.63 -3.84
N ILE A 49 8.49 -3.20 -2.61
CA ILE A 49 9.61 -2.68 -1.81
C ILE A 49 10.66 -3.77 -1.59
N ALA A 50 10.22 -4.98 -1.20
CA ALA A 50 11.11 -6.11 -0.99
C ALA A 50 11.81 -6.52 -2.27
N GLU A 51 11.06 -6.59 -3.38
CA GLU A 51 11.60 -6.97 -4.69
C GLU A 51 12.68 -5.98 -5.13
N GLY A 52 12.41 -4.69 -4.97
CA GLY A 52 13.37 -3.65 -5.34
C GLY A 52 14.64 -3.68 -4.52
N TYR A 53 14.52 -3.98 -3.24
CA TYR A 53 15.69 -4.05 -2.35
C TYR A 53 16.69 -5.10 -2.80
N GLY A 54 16.21 -6.19 -3.40
CA GLY A 54 17.06 -7.27 -3.88
C GLY A 54 17.70 -7.01 -5.25
N ARG A 55 17.41 -5.88 -5.89
CA ARG A 55 17.95 -5.60 -7.23
C ARG A 55 19.40 -5.13 -7.15
N LYS A 56 20.12 -5.31 -8.26
CA LYS A 56 21.55 -5.02 -8.32
C LYS A 56 21.86 -3.55 -8.50
N THR A 57 20.96 -2.79 -9.14
CA THR A 57 21.22 -1.37 -9.45
C THR A 57 20.24 -0.47 -8.73
N LYS A 58 20.71 0.76 -8.50
CA LYS A 58 19.89 1.81 -7.92
C LYS A 58 18.67 2.14 -8.81
N ASN A 59 18.87 2.15 -10.13
CA ASN A 59 17.79 2.46 -11.06
C ASN A 59 16.69 1.41 -11.01
N GLU A 60 17.03 0.14 -10.89
CA GLU A 60 16.04 -0.92 -10.73
C GLU A 60 15.29 -0.77 -9.41
N TYR A 61 16.00 -0.45 -8.33
CA TYR A 61 15.38 -0.20 -7.03
C TYR A 61 14.36 0.94 -7.13
N ILE A 62 14.75 2.05 -7.77
CA ILE A 62 13.85 3.20 -7.97
C ILE A 62 12.60 2.78 -8.73
N GLN A 63 12.74 1.94 -9.77
CA GLN A 63 11.59 1.46 -10.53
C GLN A 63 10.59 0.69 -9.65
N PHE A 64 11.10 -0.18 -8.77
CA PHE A 64 10.22 -0.93 -7.87
C PHE A 64 9.56 -0.04 -6.82
N LEU A 65 10.26 1.02 -6.38
CA LEU A 65 9.63 2.01 -5.50
C LEU A 65 8.52 2.78 -6.22
N HIS A 66 8.68 3.07 -7.51
CA HIS A 66 7.61 3.65 -8.32
C HIS A 66 6.42 2.71 -8.44
N LEU A 67 6.65 1.40 -8.58
CA LEU A 67 5.57 0.42 -8.61
C LEU A 67 4.82 0.39 -7.28
N ALA A 68 5.53 0.45 -6.16
CA ALA A 68 4.91 0.52 -4.85
C ALA A 68 4.08 1.80 -4.70
N LEU A 69 4.60 2.93 -5.18
CA LEU A 69 3.89 4.21 -5.15
C LEU A 69 2.60 4.13 -5.98
N GLY A 70 2.67 3.52 -7.16
CA GLY A 70 1.48 3.29 -8.01
C GLY A 70 0.44 2.44 -7.29
N SER A 71 0.89 1.40 -6.58
CA SER A 71 -0.02 0.54 -5.81
C SER A 71 -0.69 1.30 -4.67
N LEU A 72 0.03 2.22 -4.03
CA LEU A 72 -0.56 3.08 -2.99
C LEU A 72 -1.64 4.00 -3.55
N ARG A 73 -1.42 4.56 -4.74
CA ARG A 73 -2.40 5.41 -5.40
C ARG A 73 -3.64 4.62 -5.81
N GLU A 74 -3.44 3.41 -6.30
CA GLU A 74 -4.54 2.50 -6.60
C GLU A 74 -5.33 2.17 -5.35
N LEU A 75 -4.63 1.82 -4.27
CA LEU A 75 -5.24 1.51 -2.98
C LEU A 75 -6.04 2.70 -2.44
N ASP A 76 -5.45 3.90 -2.50
CA ASP A 76 -6.10 5.13 -2.06
C ASP A 76 -7.44 5.32 -2.78
N THR A 77 -7.43 5.16 -4.08
CA THR A 77 -8.62 5.28 -4.93
C THR A 77 -9.70 4.27 -4.52
N GLN A 78 -9.31 3.02 -4.34
CA GLN A 78 -10.23 1.94 -3.98
C GLN A 78 -10.83 2.16 -2.58
N LEU A 79 -10.01 2.60 -1.63
CA LEU A 79 -10.47 2.89 -0.26
C LEU A 79 -11.45 4.05 -0.24
N ILE A 80 -11.21 5.09 -1.03
CA ILE A 80 -12.12 6.23 -1.13
C ILE A 80 -13.46 5.78 -1.69
N ILE A 81 -13.45 4.96 -2.75
CA ILE A 81 -14.68 4.44 -3.34
C ILE A 81 -15.44 3.60 -2.30
N ALA A 82 -14.73 2.68 -1.64
CA ALA A 82 -15.34 1.80 -0.63
C ALA A 82 -15.97 2.60 0.51
N LYS A 83 -15.30 3.68 0.93
CA LYS A 83 -15.82 4.58 1.96
C LYS A 83 -17.09 5.29 1.50
N GLU A 84 -17.06 5.83 0.28
CA GLU A 84 -18.18 6.59 -0.27
C GLU A 84 -19.42 5.73 -0.51
N VAL A 85 -19.24 4.47 -0.91
CA VAL A 85 -20.37 3.55 -1.07
C VAL A 85 -20.70 2.78 0.21
N LYS A 86 -20.04 3.12 1.31
CA LYS A 86 -20.37 2.68 2.68
C LYS A 86 -20.25 1.16 2.87
N LEU A 87 -19.16 0.58 2.40
CA LEU A 87 -18.92 -0.85 2.56
C LEU A 87 -18.57 -1.23 4.01
N ALA A 88 -18.18 -0.27 4.82
CA ALA A 88 -17.92 -0.45 6.25
C ALA A 88 -18.10 0.91 6.95
N ASP A 89 -18.04 0.91 8.29
CA ASP A 89 -18.14 2.13 9.08
C ASP A 89 -17.04 3.12 8.64
N ILE A 90 -17.46 4.37 8.40
CA ILE A 90 -16.58 5.43 7.91
C ILE A 90 -15.35 5.62 8.79
N LYS A 91 -15.51 5.43 10.11
CA LYS A 91 -14.41 5.60 11.07
C LYS A 91 -13.26 4.65 10.85
N LEU A 92 -13.53 3.49 10.23
CA LEU A 92 -12.49 2.48 10.01
C LEU A 92 -11.56 2.86 8.86
N PHE A 93 -12.01 3.72 7.93
CA PHE A 93 -11.21 4.12 6.78
C PHE A 93 -10.17 5.18 7.10
N GLN A 94 -10.48 6.08 8.04
CA GLN A 94 -9.64 7.26 8.26
C GLN A 94 -8.18 6.92 8.61
N PRO A 95 -7.89 6.04 9.58
CA PRO A 95 -6.49 5.73 9.91
C PRO A 95 -5.73 5.12 8.75
N ILE A 96 -6.41 4.31 7.93
CA ILE A 96 -5.79 3.63 6.79
C ILE A 96 -5.50 4.64 5.69
N LEU A 97 -6.44 5.54 5.38
CA LEU A 97 -6.24 6.59 4.39
C LEU A 97 -5.09 7.52 4.78
N GLU A 98 -4.98 7.85 6.07
CA GLU A 98 -3.88 8.67 6.57
C GLU A 98 -2.53 7.95 6.41
N GLU A 99 -2.50 6.66 6.67
CA GLU A 99 -1.26 5.88 6.50
C GLU A 99 -0.86 5.78 5.02
N VAL A 100 -1.82 5.62 4.12
CA VAL A 100 -1.56 5.61 2.68
C VAL A 100 -0.93 6.94 2.26
N ASP A 101 -1.47 8.06 2.74
CA ASP A 101 -0.91 9.38 2.44
C ASP A 101 0.52 9.51 2.94
N ARG A 102 0.79 9.07 4.18
CA ARG A 102 2.14 9.12 4.75
C ARG A 102 3.12 8.28 3.94
N MET A 103 2.72 7.08 3.56
CA MET A 103 3.61 6.20 2.79
C MET A 103 3.89 6.75 1.40
N GLN A 104 2.91 7.39 0.76
CA GLN A 104 3.15 8.07 -0.52
C GLN A 104 4.22 9.15 -0.36
N ALA A 105 4.10 9.97 0.68
CA ALA A 105 5.08 11.03 0.94
C ALA A 105 6.48 10.46 1.19
N ILE A 106 6.57 9.38 1.98
CA ILE A 106 7.85 8.73 2.27
C ILE A 106 8.47 8.19 0.99
N LEU A 107 7.70 7.52 0.14
CA LEU A 107 8.21 6.95 -1.12
C LEU A 107 8.67 8.05 -2.07
N VAL A 108 7.89 9.11 -2.23
CA VAL A 108 8.28 10.24 -3.09
C VAL A 108 9.61 10.82 -2.60
N SER A 109 9.74 11.07 -1.30
CA SER A 109 10.96 11.60 -0.72
C SER A 109 12.15 10.65 -0.91
N THR A 110 11.94 9.36 -0.70
CA THR A 110 12.99 8.35 -0.87
C THR A 110 13.46 8.29 -2.32
N ILE A 111 12.55 8.29 -3.27
CA ILE A 111 12.88 8.26 -4.70
C ILE A 111 13.70 9.51 -5.07
N GLN A 112 13.27 10.68 -4.61
CA GLN A 112 14.00 11.92 -4.89
C GLN A 112 15.42 11.89 -4.36
N LYS A 113 15.61 11.39 -3.15
CA LYS A 113 16.95 11.27 -2.54
C LYS A 113 17.83 10.31 -3.33
N LEU A 114 17.26 9.20 -3.81
CA LEU A 114 18.01 8.23 -4.59
C LEU A 114 18.43 8.79 -5.95
N LYS A 115 17.65 9.70 -6.51
CA LYS A 115 17.95 10.31 -7.81
C LYS A 115 18.98 11.45 -7.73
N SER A 116 19.16 12.04 -6.58
CA SER A 116 20.07 13.19 -6.42
C SER A 116 21.52 12.79 -6.20
#